data_54a6fef5d6b9e11d8c4b15207a7ebd53
#
_entry.id   54a6fef5d6b9e11d8c4b15207a7ebd53
#
_cell.length_a   1.000
_cell.length_b   1.000
_cell.length_c   1.000
_cell.angle_alpha   90.00
_cell.angle_beta   90.00
_cell.angle_gamma   90.00
#
_symmetry.space_group_name_H-M   'P 1'
#
loop_
_entity.id
_entity.type
_entity.pdbx_description
1 polymer ?
#
loop_
_entity_poly.entity_id
_entity_poly.type
_entity_poly.pdbx_seq_one_letter_code
_entity_poly.pdbx_strand_id
1 'polypeptide(L)'
;LLKLIGDRDSITADELKHISRMGMGACRGSRCLPRAVQILRRNGIQVISGLTPRGPMANLVQMGELYPSGGQQEIILPKVINKEKDFEEAGVIIAGGGIAGSALFRYLAKEGFSPVLVNHDRGSSWRNIAGGRPAFSLPALADISAQNLGIFKELDKKGNIDFHISRYVNFVHDQATFRSLEASMAWSDAHMVEARDFHKEISPAFNPYQKTYSHALITNNCWQASPGKTLDLIRHLGTEAGGRILEQTRIVDVEKQGDTYTVILLDHRNRYQVFRTRLFINALGQNGEEFARKLGYITGVYPVRHQAFITKRLPMLGKDGKALDMLIDRRNYKGFSAVYGQQLADTGQIIGCASPVSDMQESGKNLKVNTEDFLNIVSEVFIQWLPCLADAGFQAFWGGYYIEPRYIVDPGRGLFLGMRGHGFMLSQYLAKLYVDVLSGRKVPDYFRDLSLDGPGLSEMAFK
;
A
#
# COMPACT_ATOMS: atom_id res chain seq x y z
N LEU A 1 9.36 -37.02 -25.03
CA LEU A 1 9.20 -36.71 -23.61
C LEU A 1 9.87 -37.77 -22.75
N LEU A 2 9.52 -39.06 -22.89
CA LEU A 2 10.09 -40.16 -22.10
C LEU A 2 11.62 -40.25 -22.23
N LYS A 3 12.17 -40.04 -23.42
CA LYS A 3 13.64 -40.00 -23.66
C LYS A 3 14.34 -38.85 -22.91
N LEU A 4 13.64 -37.75 -22.62
CA LEU A 4 14.19 -36.60 -21.89
C LEU A 4 14.21 -36.83 -20.37
N ILE A 5 13.33 -37.70 -19.89
CA ILE A 5 13.17 -37.97 -18.45
C ILE A 5 14.07 -39.10 -17.99
N GLY A 6 14.44 -40.00 -18.93
CA GLY A 6 15.26 -41.18 -18.61
C GLY A 6 14.53 -42.16 -17.67
N ASP A 7 15.28 -42.87 -16.86
CA ASP A 7 14.79 -43.94 -15.97
C ASP A 7 14.26 -43.42 -14.61
N ARG A 8 13.68 -42.19 -14.58
CA ARG A 8 13.16 -41.60 -13.34
C ARG A 8 11.74 -42.10 -13.06
N ASP A 9 11.51 -42.49 -11.81
CA ASP A 9 10.17 -42.91 -11.34
C ASP A 9 9.26 -41.69 -11.01
N SER A 10 9.86 -40.50 -10.84
CA SER A 10 9.14 -39.29 -10.52
C SER A 10 9.84 -38.06 -11.06
N ILE A 11 9.03 -36.98 -11.31
CA ILE A 11 9.50 -35.67 -11.77
C ILE A 11 8.58 -34.57 -11.26
N THR A 12 9.13 -33.41 -10.94
CA THR A 12 8.30 -32.24 -10.64
C THR A 12 7.81 -31.58 -11.93
N ALA A 13 6.68 -30.86 -11.85
CA ALA A 13 6.16 -30.12 -13.00
C ALA A 13 7.13 -29.02 -13.47
N ASP A 14 7.92 -28.45 -12.56
CA ASP A 14 8.93 -27.43 -12.88
C ASP A 14 10.18 -28.06 -13.55
N GLU A 15 10.69 -29.19 -13.07
CA GLU A 15 11.74 -29.93 -13.78
C GLU A 15 11.29 -30.31 -15.19
N LEU A 16 10.03 -30.79 -15.32
CA LEU A 16 9.45 -31.12 -16.62
C LEU A 16 9.45 -29.92 -17.59
N LYS A 17 9.15 -28.72 -17.09
CA LYS A 17 9.26 -27.48 -17.85
C LYS A 17 10.70 -27.18 -18.26
N HIS A 18 11.64 -27.31 -17.32
CA HIS A 18 13.04 -27.01 -17.59
C HIS A 18 13.64 -27.90 -18.66
N ILE A 19 13.41 -29.20 -18.59
CA ILE A 19 14.00 -30.17 -19.54
C ILE A 19 13.28 -30.21 -20.88
N SER A 20 11.96 -29.94 -20.91
CA SER A 20 11.14 -30.04 -22.15
C SER A 20 10.75 -28.72 -22.76
N ARG A 21 11.01 -27.59 -22.07
CA ARG A 21 10.51 -26.24 -22.40
C ARG A 21 8.99 -26.14 -22.56
N MET A 22 8.22 -27.15 -22.13
CA MET A 22 6.78 -27.09 -22.10
C MET A 22 6.29 -25.97 -21.15
N GLY A 23 5.26 -25.26 -21.55
CA GLY A 23 4.74 -24.15 -20.77
C GLY A 23 5.42 -22.80 -21.03
N MET A 24 6.40 -22.73 -21.95
CA MET A 24 7.10 -21.50 -22.30
C MET A 24 6.41 -20.69 -23.40
N GLY A 25 5.42 -21.26 -24.09
CA GLY A 25 4.64 -20.57 -25.13
C GLY A 25 3.54 -19.68 -24.57
N ALA A 26 2.86 -18.94 -25.46
CA ALA A 26 1.79 -17.99 -25.14
C ALA A 26 0.64 -18.61 -24.31
N CYS A 27 0.35 -19.90 -24.47
CA CYS A 27 -0.66 -20.63 -23.68
C CYS A 27 -0.18 -20.98 -22.26
N ARG A 28 1.06 -20.64 -21.88
CA ARG A 28 1.67 -20.88 -20.55
C ARG A 28 1.49 -22.32 -20.02
N GLY A 29 1.44 -23.29 -20.92
CA GLY A 29 1.32 -24.70 -20.57
C GLY A 29 -0.10 -25.22 -20.38
N SER A 30 -1.14 -24.40 -20.51
CA SER A 30 -2.53 -24.85 -20.34
C SER A 30 -2.94 -25.99 -21.27
N ARG A 31 -2.30 -26.13 -22.42
CA ARG A 31 -2.56 -27.22 -23.38
C ARG A 31 -1.56 -28.37 -23.30
N CYS A 32 -0.27 -28.06 -23.20
CA CYS A 32 0.79 -29.10 -23.29
C CYS A 32 1.06 -29.79 -21.95
N LEU A 33 0.96 -29.12 -20.81
CA LEU A 33 1.29 -29.71 -19.50
C LEU A 33 0.30 -30.81 -19.06
N PRO A 34 -1.02 -30.61 -19.12
CA PRO A 34 -1.96 -31.69 -18.79
C PRO A 34 -1.74 -32.94 -19.61
N ARG A 35 -1.43 -32.76 -20.90
CA ARG A 35 -1.15 -33.88 -21.81
C ARG A 35 0.15 -34.58 -21.50
N ALA A 36 1.20 -33.85 -21.14
CA ALA A 36 2.47 -34.38 -20.70
C ALA A 36 2.32 -35.18 -19.39
N VAL A 37 1.62 -34.63 -18.39
CA VAL A 37 1.32 -35.30 -17.13
C VAL A 37 0.56 -36.61 -17.36
N GLN A 38 -0.41 -36.62 -18.27
CA GLN A 38 -1.17 -37.82 -18.62
C GLN A 38 -0.27 -38.91 -19.25
N ILE A 39 0.66 -38.51 -20.14
CA ILE A 39 1.61 -39.46 -20.78
C ILE A 39 2.54 -40.03 -19.70
N LEU A 40 3.08 -39.22 -18.81
CA LEU A 40 3.98 -39.67 -17.75
C LEU A 40 3.30 -40.65 -16.81
N ARG A 41 2.11 -40.34 -16.32
CA ARG A 41 1.32 -41.22 -15.44
C ARG A 41 1.00 -42.56 -16.10
N ARG A 42 0.71 -42.59 -17.41
CA ARG A 42 0.49 -43.83 -18.15
C ARG A 42 1.74 -44.72 -18.27
N ASN A 43 2.92 -44.13 -18.11
CA ASN A 43 4.20 -44.82 -18.13
C ASN A 43 4.80 -45.02 -16.71
N GLY A 44 3.97 -44.92 -15.67
CA GLY A 44 4.38 -45.18 -14.30
C GLY A 44 5.20 -44.06 -13.64
N ILE A 45 5.38 -42.93 -14.31
CA ILE A 45 6.17 -41.82 -13.78
C ILE A 45 5.25 -40.88 -12.99
N GLN A 46 5.55 -40.71 -11.71
CA GLN A 46 4.78 -39.83 -10.83
C GLN A 46 5.18 -38.37 -11.03
N VAL A 47 4.20 -37.50 -11.32
CA VAL A 47 4.44 -36.06 -11.33
C VAL A 47 4.13 -35.50 -9.96
N ILE A 48 5.17 -35.04 -9.26
CA ILE A 48 5.13 -34.52 -7.90
C ILE A 48 5.03 -33.00 -7.97
N SER A 49 4.10 -32.41 -7.24
CA SER A 49 3.87 -30.96 -7.05
C SER A 49 3.40 -30.14 -8.26
N GLY A 50 2.79 -29.00 -7.94
CA GLY A 50 2.19 -28.06 -8.89
C GLY A 50 3.18 -27.22 -9.67
N LEU A 51 2.66 -26.47 -10.61
CA LEU A 51 3.39 -25.51 -11.42
C LEU A 51 3.69 -24.26 -10.62
N THR A 52 4.94 -23.82 -10.63
CA THR A 52 5.28 -22.48 -10.18
C THR A 52 4.71 -21.45 -11.17
N PRO A 53 3.78 -20.57 -10.77
CA PRO A 53 3.25 -19.55 -11.66
C PRO A 53 4.37 -18.60 -12.11
N ARG A 54 4.68 -18.55 -13.40
CA ARG A 54 5.56 -17.52 -13.96
C ARG A 54 4.72 -16.33 -14.40
N GLY A 55 4.60 -15.34 -13.55
CA GLY A 55 4.12 -14.01 -13.90
C GLY A 55 5.02 -12.98 -13.23
N PRO A 56 5.13 -11.75 -13.74
CA PRO A 56 5.96 -10.71 -13.12
C PRO A 56 5.54 -10.35 -11.69
N MET A 57 4.47 -10.98 -11.20
CA MET A 57 3.93 -10.86 -9.84
C MET A 57 3.40 -12.22 -9.35
N ALA A 58 3.99 -13.33 -9.75
CA ALA A 58 3.86 -14.54 -8.96
C ALA A 58 4.31 -14.16 -7.56
N ASN A 59 3.40 -14.23 -6.59
CA ASN A 59 3.61 -13.89 -5.20
C ASN A 59 5.10 -13.92 -4.87
N LEU A 60 5.68 -12.78 -4.55
CA LEU A 60 6.98 -12.72 -3.92
C LEU A 60 6.84 -13.38 -2.54
N VAL A 61 6.64 -14.68 -2.53
CA VAL A 61 6.77 -15.52 -1.36
C VAL A 61 8.26 -15.57 -1.13
N GLN A 62 8.72 -14.96 -0.07
CA GLN A 62 10.12 -15.10 0.35
C GLN A 62 10.37 -16.59 0.61
N MET A 63 11.54 -17.11 0.23
CA MET A 63 11.85 -18.53 0.48
C MET A 63 11.64 -18.94 1.94
N GLY A 64 11.78 -18.01 2.91
CA GLY A 64 11.44 -18.22 4.31
C GLY A 64 9.95 -18.39 4.61
N GLU A 65 9.06 -17.95 3.72
CA GLU A 65 7.60 -18.19 3.85
C GLU A 65 7.18 -19.57 3.32
N LEU A 66 7.99 -20.17 2.44
CA LEU A 66 7.79 -21.54 1.93
C LEU A 66 8.31 -22.61 2.90
N TYR A 67 9.15 -22.23 3.84
CA TYR A 67 9.59 -23.07 4.94
C TYR A 67 8.78 -22.69 6.19
N PRO A 68 7.82 -23.48 6.61
CA PRO A 68 7.26 -23.36 7.95
C PRO A 68 8.28 -23.95 8.93
N SER A 69 9.43 -23.32 9.05
CA SER A 69 10.25 -23.51 10.23
C SER A 69 9.44 -22.91 11.38
N GLY A 70 8.69 -23.77 12.05
CA GLY A 70 8.04 -23.44 13.31
C GLY A 70 9.11 -22.85 14.24
N GLY A 71 8.87 -21.62 14.63
CA GLY A 71 9.72 -20.86 15.50
C GLY A 71 10.11 -19.56 14.83
N GLN A 72 9.63 -18.46 15.39
CA GLN A 72 10.38 -17.21 15.30
C GLN A 72 11.80 -17.57 15.66
N GLN A 73 12.74 -17.49 14.72
CA GLN A 73 14.14 -17.44 15.12
C GLN A 73 14.22 -16.18 15.99
N GLU A 74 14.28 -16.40 17.29
CA GLU A 74 14.71 -15.38 18.22
C GLU A 74 16.03 -14.85 17.64
N ILE A 75 16.04 -13.58 17.25
CA ILE A 75 17.28 -12.96 16.79
C ILE A 75 18.13 -12.87 18.05
N ILE A 76 18.95 -13.87 18.25
CA ILE A 76 19.96 -13.84 19.30
C ILE A 76 20.93 -12.76 18.85
N LEU A 77 20.82 -11.59 19.46
CA LEU A 77 21.83 -10.53 19.31
C LEU A 77 23.17 -11.16 19.67
N PRO A 78 24.18 -11.14 18.78
CA PRO A 78 25.48 -11.64 19.13
C PRO A 78 25.93 -10.96 20.42
N LYS A 79 26.36 -11.74 21.40
CA LYS A 79 26.82 -11.27 22.73
C LYS A 79 27.98 -10.27 22.67
N VAL A 80 28.49 -9.92 21.51
CA VAL A 80 29.76 -9.23 21.29
C VAL A 80 29.67 -8.03 20.34
N ILE A 81 28.52 -7.34 20.23
CA ILE A 81 28.56 -5.99 19.65
C ILE A 81 29.00 -5.05 20.77
N ASN A 82 30.21 -4.53 20.68
CA ASN A 82 30.64 -3.47 21.58
C ASN A 82 29.94 -2.15 21.18
N LYS A 83 28.71 -1.95 21.67
CA LYS A 83 27.87 -0.76 21.40
C LYS A 83 28.60 0.56 21.74
N GLU A 84 29.66 0.50 22.50
CA GLU A 84 30.41 1.68 22.95
C GLU A 84 31.58 2.04 22.05
N LYS A 85 32.12 1.11 21.26
CA LYS A 85 33.29 1.33 20.42
C LYS A 85 33.03 1.25 18.93
N ASP A 86 32.07 0.42 18.48
CA ASP A 86 31.82 0.14 17.08
C ASP A 86 30.48 0.75 16.62
N PHE A 87 30.38 2.07 16.60
CA PHE A 87 29.18 2.76 16.12
C PHE A 87 29.51 3.81 15.07
N GLU A 88 28.51 4.10 14.23
CA GLU A 88 28.50 5.19 13.29
C GLU A 88 27.57 6.30 13.79
N GLU A 89 27.94 7.57 13.67
CA GLU A 89 27.07 8.68 13.98
C GLU A 89 26.20 9.06 12.78
N ALA A 90 24.93 9.34 13.04
CA ALA A 90 24.00 9.86 12.05
C ALA A 90 23.28 11.10 12.59
N GLY A 91 23.05 12.09 11.72
CA GLY A 91 22.28 13.29 12.10
C GLY A 91 20.86 12.92 12.49
N VAL A 92 20.19 12.11 11.67
CA VAL A 92 18.84 11.58 11.90
C VAL A 92 18.76 10.15 11.39
N ILE A 93 18.12 9.26 12.16
CA ILE A 93 17.75 7.92 11.65
C ILE A 93 16.24 7.86 11.48
N ILE A 94 15.81 7.54 10.26
CA ILE A 94 14.41 7.33 9.92
C ILE A 94 14.18 5.83 9.77
N ALA A 95 13.37 5.28 10.65
CA ALA A 95 12.99 3.87 10.67
C ALA A 95 11.78 3.63 9.77
N GLY A 96 11.99 2.94 8.62
CA GLY A 96 10.94 2.57 7.69
C GLY A 96 10.90 3.42 6.41
N GLY A 97 11.23 2.78 5.28
CA GLY A 97 11.27 3.41 3.95
C GLY A 97 9.93 3.40 3.21
N GLY A 98 8.79 3.37 3.91
CA GLY A 98 7.48 3.60 3.32
C GLY A 98 7.26 5.04 2.89
N ILE A 99 6.03 5.38 2.44
CA ILE A 99 5.72 6.73 1.94
C ILE A 99 5.96 7.82 3.00
N ALA A 100 5.66 7.55 4.26
CA ALA A 100 5.88 8.48 5.37
C ALA A 100 7.38 8.74 5.62
N GLY A 101 8.17 7.67 5.81
CA GLY A 101 9.60 7.80 6.05
C GLY A 101 10.36 8.33 4.85
N SER A 102 9.97 7.97 3.61
CA SER A 102 10.56 8.52 2.39
C SER A 102 10.26 10.01 2.22
N ALA A 103 9.06 10.47 2.61
CA ALA A 103 8.72 11.88 2.62
C ALA A 103 9.57 12.67 3.63
N LEU A 104 9.68 12.17 4.87
CA LEU A 104 10.57 12.75 5.89
C LEU A 104 12.01 12.81 5.42
N PHE A 105 12.51 11.72 4.83
CA PHE A 105 13.87 11.62 4.31
C PHE A 105 14.17 12.74 3.31
N ARG A 106 13.28 12.96 2.34
CA ARG A 106 13.43 14.02 1.35
C ARG A 106 13.47 15.41 1.99
N TYR A 107 12.54 15.71 2.91
CA TYR A 107 12.47 17.04 3.51
C TYR A 107 13.61 17.31 4.51
N LEU A 108 13.98 16.32 5.33
CA LEU A 108 15.13 16.43 6.24
C LEU A 108 16.45 16.60 5.48
N ALA A 109 16.66 15.84 4.40
CA ALA A 109 17.84 16.00 3.58
C ALA A 109 17.93 17.41 2.96
N LYS A 110 16.81 17.93 2.43
CA LYS A 110 16.71 19.28 1.88
C LYS A 110 17.03 20.37 2.91
N GLU A 111 16.72 20.15 4.18
CA GLU A 111 17.02 21.08 5.28
C GLU A 111 18.42 20.85 5.91
N GLY A 112 19.23 19.95 5.37
CA GLY A 112 20.60 19.70 5.82
C GLY A 112 20.75 18.83 7.07
N PHE A 113 19.72 18.06 7.46
CA PHE A 113 19.77 17.19 8.65
C PHE A 113 20.62 15.93 8.47
N SER A 114 21.14 15.64 7.27
CA SER A 114 21.89 14.42 6.95
C SER A 114 21.20 13.12 7.39
N PRO A 115 19.98 12.84 6.90
CA PRO A 115 19.19 11.68 7.36
C PRO A 115 19.71 10.37 6.77
N VAL A 116 19.61 9.30 7.60
CA VAL A 116 19.78 7.91 7.19
C VAL A 116 18.40 7.23 7.19
N LEU A 117 17.92 6.83 6.01
CA LEU A 117 16.67 6.08 5.86
C LEU A 117 16.94 4.59 5.90
N VAL A 118 16.37 3.89 6.86
CA VAL A 118 16.47 2.43 6.99
C VAL A 118 15.27 1.77 6.33
N ASN A 119 15.50 0.95 5.30
CA ASN A 119 14.46 0.29 4.54
C ASN A 119 14.72 -1.21 4.42
N HIS A 120 13.81 -2.02 4.92
CA HIS A 120 13.92 -3.48 4.88
C HIS A 120 13.14 -4.07 3.70
N ASP A 121 11.88 -3.67 3.54
CA ASP A 121 10.98 -4.22 2.53
C ASP A 121 10.13 -3.13 1.85
N ARG A 122 9.30 -3.57 0.90
CA ARG A 122 8.45 -2.65 0.16
C ARG A 122 7.19 -2.20 0.91
N GLY A 123 6.87 -2.77 2.05
CA GLY A 123 5.77 -2.38 2.93
C GLY A 123 4.42 -2.19 2.24
N SER A 124 3.46 -1.60 2.97
CA SER A 124 2.12 -1.30 2.44
C SER A 124 2.10 -0.15 1.42
N SER A 125 3.09 0.73 1.44
CA SER A 125 3.16 1.87 0.52
C SER A 125 3.31 1.47 -0.95
N TRP A 126 3.98 0.35 -1.22
CA TRP A 126 4.12 -0.23 -2.56
C TRP A 126 2.88 -1.01 -3.01
N ARG A 127 1.98 -1.31 -2.08
CA ARG A 127 0.77 -2.11 -2.26
C ARG A 127 -0.51 -1.29 -2.35
N ASN A 128 -0.41 0.04 -2.31
CA ASN A 128 -1.59 0.91 -2.38
C ASN A 128 -2.17 0.97 -3.79
N ILE A 129 -3.43 1.38 -3.88
CA ILE A 129 -4.18 1.45 -5.14
C ILE A 129 -4.07 2.79 -5.86
N ALA A 130 -3.04 3.57 -5.55
CA ALA A 130 -2.61 4.75 -6.32
C ALA A 130 -3.53 5.98 -6.29
N GLY A 131 -4.47 6.10 -5.35
CA GLY A 131 -5.45 7.20 -5.34
C GLY A 131 -5.22 8.27 -4.29
N GLY A 132 -5.70 9.49 -4.56
CA GLY A 132 -5.79 10.60 -3.62
C GLY A 132 -7.04 11.45 -3.86
N ARG A 133 -7.58 12.04 -2.79
CA ARG A 133 -8.81 12.86 -2.83
C ARG A 133 -8.69 14.07 -1.93
N PRO A 134 -9.24 15.23 -2.30
CA PRO A 134 -9.30 16.41 -1.43
C PRO A 134 -10.48 16.39 -0.44
N ALA A 135 -11.53 15.61 -0.72
CA ALA A 135 -12.71 15.55 0.13
C ALA A 135 -12.47 14.69 1.37
N PHE A 136 -12.62 15.29 2.54
CA PHE A 136 -12.60 14.67 3.86
C PHE A 136 -13.73 15.25 4.71
N SER A 137 -14.14 14.55 5.77
CA SER A 137 -15.17 15.02 6.71
C SER A 137 -14.67 16.14 7.61
N LEU A 138 -13.34 16.29 7.74
CA LEU A 138 -12.73 17.36 8.53
C LEU A 138 -12.01 18.36 7.64
N PRO A 139 -12.22 19.68 7.83
CA PRO A 139 -11.53 20.73 7.09
C PRO A 139 -9.99 20.61 7.17
N ALA A 140 -9.46 20.23 8.33
CA ALA A 140 -8.02 20.04 8.51
C ALA A 140 -7.45 18.94 7.58
N LEU A 141 -8.13 17.80 7.47
CA LEU A 141 -7.71 16.73 6.56
C LEU A 141 -7.88 17.11 5.09
N ALA A 142 -8.93 17.88 4.77
CA ALA A 142 -9.15 18.42 3.43
C ALA A 142 -8.03 19.38 3.03
N ASP A 143 -7.61 20.29 3.94
CA ASP A 143 -6.47 21.19 3.70
C ASP A 143 -5.18 20.40 3.51
N ILE A 144 -4.84 19.46 4.40
CA ILE A 144 -3.64 18.60 4.28
C ILE A 144 -3.62 17.91 2.93
N SER A 145 -4.75 17.36 2.47
CA SER A 145 -4.82 16.66 1.20
C SER A 145 -4.73 17.59 -0.01
N ALA A 146 -5.31 18.79 0.05
CA ALA A 146 -5.18 19.79 -0.99
C ALA A 146 -3.73 20.27 -1.16
N GLN A 147 -3.02 20.51 -0.06
CA GLN A 147 -1.60 20.84 -0.08
C GLN A 147 -0.77 19.67 -0.65
N ASN A 148 -1.11 18.45 -0.26
CA ASN A 148 -0.46 17.25 -0.76
C ASN A 148 -0.65 17.07 -2.27
N LEU A 149 -1.83 17.38 -2.82
CA LEU A 149 -2.09 17.41 -4.27
C LEU A 149 -1.13 18.36 -4.99
N GLY A 150 -0.91 19.58 -4.44
CA GLY A 150 0.06 20.53 -4.97
C GLY A 150 1.48 19.93 -5.03
N ILE A 151 1.89 19.24 -3.98
CA ILE A 151 3.21 18.57 -3.92
C ILE A 151 3.31 17.45 -4.97
N PHE A 152 2.28 16.65 -5.20
CA PHE A 152 2.29 15.61 -6.22
C PHE A 152 2.38 16.18 -7.64
N LYS A 153 1.69 17.29 -7.93
CA LYS A 153 1.86 18.03 -9.20
C LYS A 153 3.29 18.49 -9.43
N GLU A 154 3.96 18.96 -8.38
CA GLU A 154 5.37 19.36 -8.47
C GLU A 154 6.32 18.16 -8.57
N LEU A 155 6.01 17.03 -7.94
CA LEU A 155 6.78 15.79 -8.10
C LEU A 155 6.72 15.29 -9.54
N ASP A 156 5.56 15.30 -10.17
CA ASP A 156 5.39 14.84 -11.55
C ASP A 156 6.19 15.69 -12.55
N LYS A 157 6.31 17.00 -12.33
CA LYS A 157 7.19 17.87 -13.11
C LYS A 157 8.68 17.53 -12.99
N LYS A 158 9.09 16.96 -11.84
CA LYS A 158 10.48 16.59 -11.58
C LYS A 158 10.85 15.22 -12.13
N GLY A 159 9.89 14.31 -12.20
CA GLY A 159 10.13 12.98 -12.75
C GLY A 159 8.82 12.23 -12.86
N ASN A 160 8.36 11.97 -14.06
CA ASN A 160 7.08 11.32 -14.38
C ASN A 160 6.69 10.21 -13.38
N ILE A 161 5.69 10.48 -12.55
CA ILE A 161 5.12 9.56 -11.57
C ILE A 161 3.76 8.97 -12.01
N ASP A 162 3.41 9.10 -13.28
CA ASP A 162 2.11 8.73 -13.85
C ASP A 162 0.96 9.48 -13.14
N PHE A 163 1.14 10.79 -12.94
CA PHE A 163 0.16 11.61 -12.25
C PHE A 163 -0.98 12.02 -13.18
N HIS A 164 -2.21 11.70 -12.79
CA HIS A 164 -3.42 12.08 -13.52
C HIS A 164 -4.47 12.63 -12.56
N ILE A 165 -5.14 13.71 -12.95
CA ILE A 165 -6.33 14.18 -12.27
C ILE A 165 -7.48 13.21 -12.58
N SER A 166 -8.22 12.86 -11.56
CA SER A 166 -9.38 11.95 -11.60
C SER A 166 -10.49 12.46 -10.72
N ARG A 167 -11.55 11.68 -10.59
CA ARG A 167 -12.67 11.95 -9.71
C ARG A 167 -12.93 10.76 -8.81
N TYR A 168 -13.60 11.00 -7.69
CA TYR A 168 -14.13 9.93 -6.83
C TYR A 168 -15.64 9.96 -6.87
N VAL A 169 -16.24 8.80 -7.08
CA VAL A 169 -17.68 8.57 -7.20
C VAL A 169 -18.12 7.72 -6.01
N ASN A 170 -18.75 8.35 -5.02
CA ASN A 170 -19.28 7.68 -3.85
C ASN A 170 -20.76 7.40 -4.06
N PHE A 171 -21.16 6.15 -4.17
CA PHE A 171 -22.55 5.75 -4.39
C PHE A 171 -23.41 5.89 -3.14
N VAL A 172 -24.65 6.31 -3.33
CA VAL A 172 -25.68 6.47 -2.29
C VAL A 172 -26.68 5.34 -2.42
N HIS A 173 -26.79 4.52 -1.39
CA HIS A 173 -27.72 3.38 -1.34
C HIS A 173 -28.84 3.56 -0.31
N ASP A 174 -28.70 4.51 0.64
CA ASP A 174 -29.71 4.83 1.65
C ASP A 174 -29.66 6.31 2.06
N GLN A 175 -30.66 6.74 2.86
CA GLN A 175 -30.77 8.12 3.30
C GLN A 175 -29.67 8.55 4.28
N ALA A 176 -29.10 7.65 5.04
CA ALA A 176 -28.02 7.95 5.97
C ALA A 176 -26.74 8.28 5.19
N THR A 177 -26.41 7.45 4.19
CA THR A 177 -25.29 7.69 3.25
C THR A 177 -25.49 9.01 2.50
N PHE A 178 -26.71 9.28 2.04
CA PHE A 178 -27.03 10.56 1.35
C PHE A 178 -26.64 11.76 2.21
N ARG A 179 -27.17 11.84 3.44
CA ARG A 179 -26.91 12.96 4.36
C ARG A 179 -25.43 13.12 4.70
N SER A 180 -24.76 12.00 4.93
CA SER A 180 -23.32 11.99 5.25
C SER A 180 -22.47 12.56 4.11
N LEU A 181 -22.77 12.17 2.88
CA LEU A 181 -22.05 12.65 1.69
C LEU A 181 -22.42 14.10 1.32
N GLU A 182 -23.71 14.47 1.45
CA GLU A 182 -24.19 15.83 1.21
C GLU A 182 -23.48 16.85 2.10
N ALA A 183 -23.29 16.54 3.38
CA ALA A 183 -22.58 17.42 4.30
C ALA A 183 -21.15 17.74 3.85
N SER A 184 -20.47 16.83 3.16
CA SER A 184 -19.11 17.04 2.68
C SER A 184 -19.01 18.01 1.49
N MET A 185 -20.11 18.32 0.82
CA MET A 185 -20.15 19.29 -0.28
C MET A 185 -19.83 20.73 0.18
N ALA A 186 -19.98 21.01 1.48
CA ALA A 186 -19.75 22.35 2.03
C ALA A 186 -18.29 22.83 1.89
N TRP A 187 -17.33 21.89 1.78
CA TRP A 187 -15.88 22.21 1.71
C TRP A 187 -15.13 21.37 0.67
N SER A 188 -15.84 20.74 -0.24
CA SER A 188 -15.23 19.98 -1.34
C SER A 188 -15.83 20.42 -2.68
N ASP A 189 -15.01 20.39 -3.73
CA ASP A 189 -15.48 20.55 -5.10
C ASP A 189 -16.19 19.25 -5.53
N ALA A 190 -17.46 19.15 -5.15
CA ALA A 190 -18.27 17.96 -5.37
C ALA A 190 -19.71 18.31 -5.73
N HIS A 191 -20.37 17.42 -6.46
CA HIS A 191 -21.78 17.55 -6.83
C HIS A 191 -22.47 16.19 -6.80
N MET A 192 -23.79 16.22 -6.51
CA MET A 192 -24.64 15.04 -6.49
C MET A 192 -25.20 14.77 -7.89
N VAL A 193 -25.19 13.51 -8.30
CA VAL A 193 -25.75 13.04 -9.58
C VAL A 193 -26.80 11.97 -9.31
N GLU A 194 -27.95 12.05 -9.97
CA GLU A 194 -28.98 11.03 -9.89
C GLU A 194 -28.64 9.78 -10.71
N ALA A 195 -29.16 8.64 -10.29
CA ALA A 195 -28.89 7.35 -10.95
C ALA A 195 -29.18 7.32 -12.44
N ARG A 196 -30.21 8.04 -12.90
CA ARG A 196 -30.56 8.15 -14.34
C ARG A 196 -29.44 8.75 -15.21
N ASP A 197 -28.53 9.51 -14.62
CA ASP A 197 -27.46 10.21 -15.33
C ASP A 197 -26.08 9.52 -15.18
N PHE A 198 -25.98 8.37 -14.48
CA PHE A 198 -24.70 7.66 -14.29
C PHE A 198 -24.01 7.29 -15.61
N HIS A 199 -24.81 6.92 -16.63
CA HIS A 199 -24.25 6.58 -17.95
C HIS A 199 -23.61 7.80 -18.67
N LYS A 200 -24.04 9.03 -18.35
CA LYS A 200 -23.49 10.27 -18.90
C LYS A 200 -22.35 10.82 -18.04
N GLU A 201 -22.50 10.73 -16.72
CA GLU A 201 -21.60 11.40 -15.78
C GLU A 201 -20.46 10.55 -15.29
N ILE A 202 -20.59 9.21 -15.30
CA ILE A 202 -19.58 8.29 -14.80
C ILE A 202 -18.98 7.45 -15.94
N SER A 203 -19.80 6.67 -16.63
CA SER A 203 -19.36 5.74 -17.68
C SER A 203 -20.48 5.41 -18.64
N PRO A 204 -20.27 5.48 -19.96
CA PRO A 204 -21.24 5.01 -20.93
C PRO A 204 -21.59 3.52 -20.77
N ALA A 205 -20.69 2.74 -20.19
CA ALA A 205 -20.88 1.31 -19.91
C ALA A 205 -21.57 1.04 -18.57
N PHE A 206 -21.96 2.10 -17.81
CA PHE A 206 -22.62 1.91 -16.52
C PHE A 206 -23.96 1.19 -16.70
N ASN A 207 -24.27 0.27 -15.78
CA ASN A 207 -25.48 -0.54 -15.83
C ASN A 207 -26.75 0.32 -15.78
N PRO A 208 -27.51 0.46 -16.86
CA PRO A 208 -28.71 1.28 -16.89
C PRO A 208 -29.88 0.70 -16.08
N TYR A 209 -29.82 -0.58 -15.74
CA TYR A 209 -30.89 -1.30 -15.04
C TYR A 209 -30.63 -1.43 -13.52
N GLN A 210 -29.52 -0.87 -13.02
CA GLN A 210 -29.25 -0.92 -11.59
C GLN A 210 -30.34 -0.16 -10.80
N LYS A 211 -30.74 -0.73 -9.64
CA LYS A 211 -31.73 -0.14 -8.73
C LYS A 211 -31.18 0.05 -7.31
N THR A 212 -29.92 -0.24 -7.12
CA THR A 212 -29.27 -0.26 -5.81
C THR A 212 -28.94 1.14 -5.32
N TYR A 213 -28.54 2.02 -6.23
CA TYR A 213 -28.09 3.37 -5.89
C TYR A 213 -29.10 4.40 -6.40
N SER A 214 -29.43 5.38 -5.56
CA SER A 214 -30.29 6.49 -5.92
C SER A 214 -29.50 7.65 -6.50
N HIS A 215 -28.33 7.92 -5.95
CA HIS A 215 -27.44 9.02 -6.31
C HIS A 215 -25.98 8.59 -6.23
N ALA A 216 -25.10 9.46 -6.71
CA ALA A 216 -23.67 9.39 -6.46
C ALA A 216 -23.11 10.78 -6.19
N LEU A 217 -22.24 10.92 -5.20
CA LEU A 217 -21.46 12.13 -4.99
C LEU A 217 -20.19 12.01 -5.84
N ILE A 218 -20.03 12.89 -6.81
CA ILE A 218 -18.82 13.04 -7.62
C ILE A 218 -17.96 14.14 -7.03
N THR A 219 -16.77 13.79 -6.58
CA THR A 219 -15.75 14.71 -6.07
C THR A 219 -14.70 14.95 -7.13
N ASN A 220 -14.47 16.19 -7.50
CA ASN A 220 -13.45 16.63 -8.45
C ASN A 220 -12.07 16.76 -7.77
N ASN A 221 -11.06 17.07 -8.58
CA ASN A 221 -9.69 17.28 -8.11
C ASN A 221 -9.07 16.13 -7.32
N CYS A 222 -9.62 14.92 -7.47
CA CYS A 222 -8.96 13.68 -7.07
C CYS A 222 -7.84 13.36 -8.05
N TRP A 223 -7.01 12.41 -7.72
CA TRP A 223 -5.83 12.10 -8.52
C TRP A 223 -5.37 10.66 -8.35
N GLN A 224 -4.61 10.20 -9.31
CA GLN A 224 -3.87 8.95 -9.24
C GLN A 224 -2.39 9.20 -9.58
N ALA A 225 -1.49 8.40 -9.02
CA ALA A 225 -0.08 8.38 -9.36
C ALA A 225 0.51 7.01 -9.07
N SER A 226 1.56 6.61 -9.78
CA SER A 226 2.24 5.33 -9.54
C SER A 226 2.94 5.31 -8.17
N PRO A 227 2.55 4.41 -7.23
CA PRO A 227 3.19 4.32 -5.93
C PRO A 227 4.69 4.03 -6.02
N GLY A 228 5.08 3.14 -6.93
CA GLY A 228 6.46 2.78 -7.16
C GLY A 228 7.29 3.96 -7.62
N LYS A 229 6.93 4.57 -8.75
CA LYS A 229 7.61 5.73 -9.30
C LYS A 229 7.67 6.89 -8.30
N THR A 230 6.59 7.13 -7.56
CA THR A 230 6.53 8.18 -6.54
C THR A 230 7.56 7.93 -5.44
N LEU A 231 7.62 6.72 -4.89
CA LEU A 231 8.59 6.38 -3.84
C LEU A 231 10.03 6.47 -4.35
N ASP A 232 10.30 5.96 -5.54
CA ASP A 232 11.63 6.01 -6.15
C ASP A 232 12.09 7.46 -6.37
N LEU A 233 11.21 8.31 -6.90
CA LEU A 233 11.52 9.74 -7.10
C LEU A 233 11.76 10.47 -5.77
N ILE A 234 10.92 10.27 -4.76
CA ILE A 234 11.08 10.95 -3.46
C ILE A 234 12.41 10.55 -2.81
N ARG A 235 12.77 9.28 -2.88
CA ARG A 235 14.04 8.76 -2.34
C ARG A 235 15.24 9.30 -3.12
N HIS A 236 15.15 9.32 -4.44
CA HIS A 236 16.17 9.91 -5.30
C HIS A 236 16.43 11.38 -4.94
N LEU A 237 15.38 12.20 -4.85
CA LEU A 237 15.49 13.61 -4.45
C LEU A 237 16.09 13.79 -3.05
N GLY A 238 15.81 12.90 -2.10
CA GLY A 238 16.42 12.92 -0.78
C GLY A 238 17.90 12.56 -0.82
N THR A 239 18.28 11.60 -1.67
CA THR A 239 19.68 11.20 -1.85
C THR A 239 20.49 12.31 -2.54
N GLU A 240 19.94 12.95 -3.57
CA GLU A 240 20.57 14.12 -4.22
C GLU A 240 20.78 15.28 -3.24
N ALA A 241 19.91 15.41 -2.24
CA ALA A 241 20.04 16.41 -1.17
C ALA A 241 20.99 15.99 -0.03
N GLY A 242 21.73 14.88 -0.18
CA GLY A 242 22.74 14.43 0.80
C GLY A 242 22.26 13.42 1.83
N GLY A 243 21.04 12.89 1.71
CA GLY A 243 20.56 11.78 2.54
C GLY A 243 21.15 10.44 2.09
N ARG A 244 21.21 9.47 3.01
CA ARG A 244 21.69 8.10 2.76
C ARG A 244 20.58 7.08 3.00
N ILE A 245 20.47 6.07 2.13
CA ILE A 245 19.50 4.97 2.28
C ILE A 245 20.26 3.67 2.55
N LEU A 246 19.81 2.94 3.56
CA LEU A 246 20.24 1.58 3.88
C LEU A 246 19.13 0.62 3.42
N GLU A 247 19.26 0.10 2.20
CA GLU A 247 18.31 -0.87 1.63
C GLU A 247 18.51 -2.26 2.22
N GLN A 248 17.44 -3.06 2.21
CA GLN A 248 17.43 -4.44 2.72
C GLN A 248 18.01 -4.55 4.13
N THR A 249 17.79 -3.51 4.93
CA THR A 249 18.30 -3.37 6.28
C THR A 249 17.13 -3.19 7.24
N ARG A 250 17.06 -3.99 8.29
CA ARG A 250 16.02 -3.89 9.31
C ARG A 250 16.56 -3.31 10.61
N ILE A 251 15.71 -2.61 11.33
CA ILE A 251 15.97 -2.23 12.71
C ILE A 251 15.68 -3.43 13.60
N VAL A 252 16.64 -3.80 14.40
CA VAL A 252 16.52 -4.90 15.36
C VAL A 252 16.15 -4.34 16.73
N ASP A 253 16.81 -3.25 17.12
CA ASP A 253 16.60 -2.66 18.42
C ASP A 253 16.86 -1.15 18.42
N VAL A 254 16.28 -0.46 19.40
CA VAL A 254 16.52 0.96 19.66
C VAL A 254 16.45 1.21 21.16
N GLU A 255 17.44 1.88 21.69
CA GLU A 255 17.53 2.29 23.08
C GLU A 255 17.76 3.79 23.17
N LYS A 256 17.14 4.45 24.13
CA LYS A 256 17.34 5.88 24.40
C LYS A 256 18.07 6.05 25.74
N GLN A 257 19.19 6.78 25.74
CA GLN A 257 19.95 7.13 26.92
C GLN A 257 20.20 8.64 26.90
N GLY A 258 19.54 9.37 27.79
CA GLY A 258 19.52 10.84 27.76
C GLY A 258 18.95 11.35 26.43
N ASP A 259 19.72 12.15 25.70
CA ASP A 259 19.35 12.73 24.42
C ASP A 259 19.84 11.91 23.21
N THR A 260 20.46 10.75 23.44
CA THR A 260 21.05 9.92 22.40
C THR A 260 20.29 8.60 22.24
N TYR A 261 20.02 8.25 21.00
CA TYR A 261 19.49 6.94 20.61
C TYR A 261 20.61 6.05 20.08
N THR A 262 20.68 4.82 20.58
CA THR A 262 21.49 3.74 20.01
C THR A 262 20.58 2.82 19.22
N VAL A 263 20.84 2.70 17.92
CA VAL A 263 20.01 1.94 16.98
C VAL A 263 20.80 0.76 16.44
N ILE A 264 20.28 -0.45 16.58
CA ILE A 264 20.90 -1.68 16.10
C ILE A 264 20.20 -2.10 14.82
N LEU A 265 20.97 -2.23 13.75
CA LEU A 265 20.51 -2.62 12.43
C LEU A 265 21.04 -4.00 12.06
N LEU A 266 20.34 -4.70 11.18
CA LEU A 266 20.78 -5.95 10.58
C LEU A 266 20.58 -5.87 9.05
N ASP A 267 21.68 -5.99 8.30
CA ASP A 267 21.64 -5.98 6.84
C ASP A 267 21.27 -7.34 6.23
N HIS A 268 21.08 -7.38 4.92
CA HIS A 268 20.76 -8.60 4.17
C HIS A 268 21.85 -9.70 4.22
N ARG A 269 23.06 -9.35 4.66
CA ARG A 269 24.18 -10.28 4.85
C ARG A 269 24.31 -10.76 6.29
N ASN A 270 23.28 -10.49 7.11
CA ASN A 270 23.27 -10.79 8.55
C ASN A 270 24.40 -10.10 9.34
N ARG A 271 24.85 -8.92 8.90
CA ARG A 271 25.83 -8.12 9.63
C ARG A 271 25.10 -7.08 10.45
N TYR A 272 25.46 -7.00 11.71
CA TYR A 272 24.97 -5.97 12.60
C TYR A 272 25.74 -4.67 12.39
N GLN A 273 25.02 -3.56 12.46
CA GLN A 273 25.55 -2.21 12.45
C GLN A 273 24.94 -1.45 13.61
N VAL A 274 25.72 -0.65 14.31
CA VAL A 274 25.26 0.19 15.40
C VAL A 274 25.37 1.64 14.99
N PHE A 275 24.30 2.38 15.19
CA PHE A 275 24.24 3.81 14.94
C PHE A 275 23.92 4.57 16.21
N ARG A 276 24.49 5.77 16.36
CA ARG A 276 24.08 6.75 17.36
C ARG A 276 23.51 7.99 16.71
N THR A 277 22.44 8.51 17.25
CA THR A 277 21.78 9.71 16.74
C THR A 277 21.07 10.48 17.88
N ARG A 278 20.90 11.78 17.71
CA ARG A 278 20.05 12.58 18.60
C ARG A 278 18.59 12.60 18.16
N LEU A 279 18.30 12.19 16.94
CA LEU A 279 16.93 12.15 16.41
C LEU A 279 16.66 10.80 15.72
N PHE A 280 15.81 10.02 16.36
CA PHE A 280 15.27 8.77 15.80
C PHE A 280 13.80 8.97 15.45
N ILE A 281 13.40 8.66 14.23
CA ILE A 281 12.02 8.81 13.76
C ILE A 281 11.43 7.43 13.41
N ASN A 282 10.42 7.04 14.16
CA ASN A 282 9.68 5.81 13.93
C ASN A 282 8.59 6.03 12.86
N ALA A 283 8.84 5.56 11.64
CA ALA A 283 7.91 5.53 10.51
C ALA A 283 7.68 4.08 10.02
N LEU A 284 7.74 3.09 10.93
CA LEU A 284 7.74 1.65 10.66
C LEU A 284 6.36 1.07 10.31
N GLY A 285 5.33 1.90 10.16
CA GLY A 285 4.01 1.44 9.76
C GLY A 285 3.48 0.33 10.68
N GLN A 286 3.33 -0.89 10.15
CA GLN A 286 2.80 -2.04 10.90
C GLN A 286 3.62 -2.45 12.12
N ASN A 287 4.91 -2.15 12.14
CA ASN A 287 5.81 -2.44 13.27
C ASN A 287 5.99 -1.23 14.19
N GLY A 288 5.30 -0.12 13.91
CA GLY A 288 5.50 1.16 14.61
C GLY A 288 5.19 1.10 16.09
N GLU A 289 4.14 0.39 16.50
CA GLU A 289 3.77 0.23 17.92
C GLU A 289 4.84 -0.53 18.71
N GLU A 290 5.41 -1.58 18.13
CA GLU A 290 6.47 -2.36 18.79
C GLU A 290 7.66 -1.48 19.17
N PHE A 291 8.15 -0.67 18.21
CA PHE A 291 9.30 0.21 18.43
C PHE A 291 8.95 1.45 19.26
N ALA A 292 7.72 1.93 19.22
CA ALA A 292 7.26 2.99 20.13
C ALA A 292 7.30 2.50 21.58
N ARG A 293 6.86 1.27 21.88
CA ARG A 293 6.91 0.67 23.21
C ARG A 293 8.33 0.51 23.75
N LYS A 294 9.30 0.16 22.90
CA LYS A 294 10.73 0.12 23.28
C LYS A 294 11.24 1.49 23.76
N LEU A 295 10.66 2.57 23.26
CA LEU A 295 10.97 3.94 23.65
C LEU A 295 10.06 4.49 24.77
N GLY A 296 9.21 3.64 25.37
CA GLY A 296 8.31 3.99 26.46
C GLY A 296 7.00 4.64 26.02
N TYR A 297 6.64 4.59 24.71
CA TYR A 297 5.39 5.16 24.20
C TYR A 297 4.38 4.07 23.88
N ILE A 298 3.12 4.29 24.25
CA ILE A 298 1.98 3.46 23.86
C ILE A 298 1.16 4.27 22.87
N THR A 299 1.24 3.91 21.59
CA THR A 299 0.53 4.64 20.53
C THR A 299 -0.86 4.11 20.28
N GLY A 300 -1.10 2.84 20.60
CA GLY A 300 -2.36 2.14 20.36
C GLY A 300 -2.65 1.87 18.89
N VAL A 301 -1.70 2.09 18.00
CA VAL A 301 -1.90 1.78 16.57
C VAL A 301 -1.73 0.29 16.30
N TYR A 302 -2.51 -0.22 15.38
CA TYR A 302 -2.48 -1.62 14.98
C TYR A 302 -2.73 -1.79 13.46
N PRO A 303 -2.18 -2.85 12.85
CA PRO A 303 -2.41 -3.12 11.44
C PRO A 303 -3.77 -3.79 11.20
N VAL A 304 -4.49 -3.32 10.17
CA VAL A 304 -5.71 -3.92 9.64
C VAL A 304 -5.46 -4.32 8.19
N ARG A 305 -5.68 -5.59 7.87
CA ARG A 305 -5.42 -6.11 6.53
C ARG A 305 -6.53 -5.74 5.55
N HIS A 306 -6.18 -4.99 4.51
CA HIS A 306 -7.00 -4.75 3.34
C HIS A 306 -6.56 -5.62 2.18
N GLN A 307 -7.50 -5.98 1.30
CA GLN A 307 -7.23 -6.83 0.15
C GLN A 307 -7.44 -6.04 -1.14
N ALA A 308 -6.50 -6.16 -2.06
CA ALA A 308 -6.47 -5.44 -3.32
C ALA A 308 -6.32 -6.39 -4.51
N PHE A 309 -6.75 -5.94 -5.67
CA PHE A 309 -6.63 -6.65 -6.95
C PHE A 309 -6.25 -5.70 -8.08
N ILE A 310 -5.75 -6.27 -9.17
CA ILE A 310 -5.59 -5.60 -10.45
C ILE A 310 -6.04 -6.52 -11.58
N THR A 311 -6.74 -5.95 -12.56
CA THR A 311 -7.21 -6.69 -13.74
C THR A 311 -6.15 -6.76 -14.84
N LYS A 312 -6.40 -7.53 -15.87
CA LYS A 312 -5.74 -7.35 -17.17
C LYS A 312 -6.11 -5.99 -17.76
N ARG A 313 -5.38 -5.56 -18.79
CA ARG A 313 -5.68 -4.30 -19.50
C ARG A 313 -7.05 -4.35 -20.16
N LEU A 314 -7.77 -3.25 -20.07
CA LEU A 314 -9.10 -3.04 -20.60
C LEU A 314 -9.11 -1.75 -21.44
N PRO A 315 -10.06 -1.57 -22.36
CA PRO A 315 -10.34 -0.27 -22.96
C PRO A 315 -10.68 0.75 -21.88
N MET A 316 -10.54 2.03 -22.16
CA MET A 316 -10.95 3.10 -21.24
C MET A 316 -12.48 3.09 -21.10
N LEU A 317 -12.95 3.01 -19.84
CA LEU A 317 -14.35 2.80 -19.50
C LEU A 317 -15.05 4.05 -18.92
N GLY A 318 -14.30 5.07 -18.62
CA GLY A 318 -14.86 6.29 -18.02
C GLY A 318 -15.51 7.22 -19.01
N LYS A 319 -16.05 8.32 -18.52
CA LYS A 319 -16.67 9.37 -19.29
C LYS A 319 -15.69 9.92 -20.35
N ASP A 320 -16.21 10.21 -21.53
CA ASP A 320 -15.46 10.80 -22.67
C ASP A 320 -14.21 9.97 -23.09
N GLY A 321 -14.25 8.65 -22.95
CA GLY A 321 -13.15 7.76 -23.32
C GLY A 321 -11.93 7.87 -22.40
N LYS A 322 -12.09 8.45 -21.22
CA LYS A 322 -11.05 8.54 -20.18
C LYS A 322 -11.02 7.27 -19.32
N ALA A 323 -10.02 7.17 -18.46
CA ALA A 323 -9.98 6.14 -17.44
C ALA A 323 -11.20 6.26 -16.49
N LEU A 324 -11.72 5.11 -16.03
CA LEU A 324 -12.80 5.06 -15.07
C LEU A 324 -12.36 5.70 -13.74
N ASP A 325 -13.20 6.60 -13.26
CA ASP A 325 -13.01 7.25 -11.96
C ASP A 325 -12.94 6.22 -10.81
N MET A 326 -12.51 6.64 -9.63
CA MET A 326 -12.57 5.82 -8.43
C MET A 326 -14.04 5.62 -8.02
N LEU A 327 -14.59 4.45 -8.28
CA LEU A 327 -15.93 4.06 -7.84
C LEU A 327 -15.86 3.49 -6.42
N ILE A 328 -16.80 3.87 -5.56
CA ILE A 328 -16.80 3.50 -4.14
C ILE A 328 -18.21 3.10 -3.71
N ASP A 329 -18.35 1.84 -3.31
CA ASP A 329 -19.55 1.31 -2.66
C ASP A 329 -19.24 0.97 -1.19
N ARG A 330 -20.02 1.52 -0.28
CA ARG A 330 -19.85 1.38 1.17
C ARG A 330 -20.87 0.46 1.83
N ARG A 331 -21.56 -0.33 1.04
CA ARG A 331 -22.45 -1.36 1.60
C ARG A 331 -21.63 -2.46 2.27
N ASN A 332 -22.23 -3.07 3.29
CA ASN A 332 -21.65 -4.25 3.92
C ASN A 332 -21.83 -5.48 3.01
N TYR A 333 -20.74 -6.17 2.77
CA TYR A 333 -20.68 -7.45 2.08
C TYR A 333 -20.06 -8.49 3.01
N LYS A 334 -20.25 -9.76 2.76
CA LYS A 334 -19.75 -10.90 3.55
C LYS A 334 -18.31 -10.69 4.10
N GLY A 335 -18.17 -9.99 5.23
CA GLY A 335 -16.88 -9.67 5.85
C GLY A 335 -16.17 -8.42 5.34
N PHE A 336 -16.79 -7.64 4.41
CA PHE A 336 -16.24 -6.39 3.88
C PHE A 336 -17.24 -5.23 4.03
N SER A 337 -16.74 -4.04 4.37
CA SER A 337 -17.53 -2.82 4.59
C SER A 337 -17.50 -1.85 3.43
N ALA A 338 -16.64 -2.07 2.47
CA ALA A 338 -16.56 -1.27 1.26
C ALA A 338 -15.82 -2.02 0.14
N VAL A 339 -16.24 -1.77 -1.10
CA VAL A 339 -15.54 -2.16 -2.33
C VAL A 339 -15.31 -0.91 -3.16
N TYR A 340 -14.08 -0.72 -3.64
CA TYR A 340 -13.73 0.45 -4.43
C TYR A 340 -12.58 0.17 -5.41
N GLY A 341 -12.52 0.94 -6.48
CA GLY A 341 -11.43 0.85 -7.45
C GLY A 341 -11.58 1.84 -8.58
N GLN A 342 -10.50 2.00 -9.32
CA GLN A 342 -10.36 2.94 -10.44
C GLN A 342 -9.63 2.28 -11.59
N GLN A 343 -9.73 2.87 -12.77
CA GLN A 343 -8.90 2.47 -13.90
C GLN A 343 -7.64 3.33 -13.95
N LEU A 344 -6.49 2.69 -14.13
CA LEU A 344 -5.21 3.36 -14.30
C LEU A 344 -5.12 3.95 -15.70
N ALA A 345 -4.90 5.26 -15.80
CA ALA A 345 -4.90 5.99 -17.06
C ALA A 345 -3.80 5.52 -18.02
N ASP A 346 -2.63 5.12 -17.50
CA ASP A 346 -1.49 4.69 -18.33
C ASP A 346 -1.61 3.27 -18.84
N THR A 347 -2.29 2.38 -18.12
CA THR A 347 -2.30 0.96 -18.45
C THR A 347 -3.66 0.40 -18.84
N GLY A 348 -4.74 1.11 -18.55
CA GLY A 348 -6.10 0.65 -18.75
C GLY A 348 -6.55 -0.46 -17.78
N GLN A 349 -5.73 -0.83 -16.81
CA GLN A 349 -6.05 -1.84 -15.81
C GLN A 349 -6.95 -1.25 -14.72
N ILE A 350 -7.93 -2.00 -14.24
CA ILE A 350 -8.67 -1.63 -13.03
C ILE A 350 -7.88 -2.13 -11.82
N ILE A 351 -7.60 -1.22 -10.90
CA ILE A 351 -7.03 -1.54 -9.59
C ILE A 351 -8.07 -1.21 -8.51
N GLY A 352 -8.26 -2.12 -7.57
CA GLY A 352 -9.28 -1.94 -6.54
C GLY A 352 -8.97 -2.66 -5.24
N CYS A 353 -9.81 -2.44 -4.25
CA CYS A 353 -9.63 -2.92 -2.90
C CYS A 353 -10.98 -3.22 -2.25
N ALA A 354 -10.98 -4.07 -1.23
CA ALA A 354 -12.10 -4.22 -0.30
C ALA A 354 -11.60 -4.06 1.14
N SER A 355 -12.39 -3.30 1.92
CA SER A 355 -12.12 -3.02 3.33
C SER A 355 -12.77 -4.08 4.21
N PRO A 356 -12.10 -4.64 5.23
CA PRO A 356 -12.73 -5.61 6.13
C PRO A 356 -13.78 -4.94 7.04
N VAL A 357 -14.84 -5.69 7.40
CA VAL A 357 -15.89 -5.22 8.35
C VAL A 357 -15.37 -5.18 9.78
N SER A 358 -14.62 -6.19 10.18
CA SER A 358 -14.06 -6.28 11.52
C SER A 358 -12.57 -5.94 11.46
N ASP A 359 -12.14 -5.20 12.47
CA ASP A 359 -10.72 -5.02 12.79
C ASP A 359 -10.16 -6.38 13.22
N MET A 360 -10.02 -7.28 12.28
CA MET A 360 -9.26 -8.48 12.49
C MET A 360 -7.86 -8.02 12.83
N GLN A 361 -7.54 -7.97 14.09
CA GLN A 361 -6.18 -7.87 14.62
C GLN A 361 -5.41 -9.14 14.21
N GLU A 362 -5.38 -9.41 12.92
CA GLU A 362 -4.45 -10.40 12.42
C GLU A 362 -3.07 -9.82 12.66
N SER A 363 -2.28 -10.53 13.44
CA SER A 363 -0.90 -10.20 13.71
C SER A 363 -0.24 -9.73 12.41
N GLY A 364 0.45 -8.59 12.41
CA GLY A 364 0.98 -7.87 11.25
C GLY A 364 1.95 -8.62 10.34
N LYS A 365 1.82 -9.93 10.22
CA LYS A 365 2.65 -10.83 9.41
C LYS A 365 1.87 -11.61 8.36
N ASN A 366 0.52 -11.57 8.38
CA ASN A 366 -0.28 -12.35 7.44
C ASN A 366 -0.86 -11.47 6.33
N LEU A 367 -0.18 -11.44 5.18
CA LEU A 367 -0.67 -10.78 3.95
C LEU A 367 -1.40 -11.75 3.00
N LYS A 368 -1.83 -12.93 3.48
CA LYS A 368 -2.64 -13.84 2.68
C LYS A 368 -4.00 -13.20 2.37
N VAL A 369 -4.43 -13.38 1.13
CA VAL A 369 -5.74 -12.93 0.66
C VAL A 369 -6.74 -14.07 0.85
N ASN A 370 -7.93 -13.78 1.38
CA ASN A 370 -9.06 -14.68 1.26
C ASN A 370 -9.56 -14.63 -0.18
N THR A 371 -9.00 -15.48 -1.03
CA THR A 371 -9.14 -15.38 -2.48
C THR A 371 -10.58 -15.60 -2.92
N GLU A 372 -11.29 -16.54 -2.31
CA GLU A 372 -12.63 -16.92 -2.74
C GLU A 372 -13.65 -15.82 -2.42
N ASP A 373 -13.82 -15.47 -1.15
CA ASP A 373 -14.79 -14.45 -0.74
C ASP A 373 -14.44 -13.07 -1.32
N PHE A 374 -13.16 -12.69 -1.30
CA PHE A 374 -12.71 -11.41 -1.81
C PHE A 374 -12.98 -11.26 -3.31
N LEU A 375 -12.57 -12.23 -4.13
CA LEU A 375 -12.74 -12.15 -5.59
C LEU A 375 -14.22 -12.25 -5.99
N ASN A 376 -15.02 -13.04 -5.30
CA ASN A 376 -16.46 -13.11 -5.55
C ASN A 376 -17.13 -11.75 -5.30
N ILE A 377 -16.84 -11.11 -4.17
CA ILE A 377 -17.44 -9.82 -3.81
C ILE A 377 -17.02 -8.71 -4.75
N VAL A 378 -15.70 -8.59 -5.05
CA VAL A 378 -15.26 -7.55 -5.98
C VAL A 378 -15.81 -7.78 -7.38
N SER A 379 -15.90 -9.04 -7.85
CA SER A 379 -16.51 -9.35 -9.15
C SER A 379 -17.99 -8.98 -9.18
N GLU A 380 -18.76 -9.37 -8.15
CA GLU A 380 -20.19 -9.04 -8.03
C GLU A 380 -20.41 -7.52 -8.13
N VAL A 381 -19.68 -6.75 -7.33
CA VAL A 381 -19.84 -5.30 -7.26
C VAL A 381 -19.43 -4.62 -8.57
N PHE A 382 -18.28 -4.99 -9.14
CA PHE A 382 -17.81 -4.39 -10.39
C PHE A 382 -18.67 -4.74 -11.59
N ILE A 383 -19.19 -5.97 -11.68
CA ILE A 383 -20.13 -6.38 -12.73
C ILE A 383 -21.47 -5.68 -12.55
N GLN A 384 -21.92 -5.45 -11.31
CA GLN A 384 -23.12 -4.68 -11.04
C GLN A 384 -23.00 -3.23 -11.56
N TRP A 385 -21.82 -2.61 -11.41
CA TRP A 385 -21.57 -1.28 -11.96
C TRP A 385 -21.45 -1.31 -13.49
N LEU A 386 -20.66 -2.22 -14.01
CA LEU A 386 -20.23 -2.29 -15.39
C LEU A 386 -20.33 -3.74 -15.90
N PRO A 387 -21.49 -4.14 -16.48
CA PRO A 387 -21.70 -5.51 -16.94
C PRO A 387 -20.65 -6.01 -17.94
N CYS A 388 -20.03 -5.11 -18.68
CA CYS A 388 -18.94 -5.44 -19.62
C CYS A 388 -17.68 -6.02 -18.94
N LEU A 389 -17.59 -5.94 -17.60
CA LEU A 389 -16.48 -6.53 -16.84
C LEU A 389 -16.67 -8.04 -16.56
N ALA A 390 -17.79 -8.64 -16.96
CA ALA A 390 -18.02 -10.08 -16.74
C ALA A 390 -16.91 -10.96 -17.34
N ASP A 391 -16.31 -10.55 -18.45
CA ASP A 391 -15.21 -11.25 -19.12
C ASP A 391 -13.81 -10.72 -18.73
N ALA A 392 -13.73 -9.76 -17.80
CA ALA A 392 -12.47 -9.18 -17.38
C ALA A 392 -11.68 -10.15 -16.48
N GLY A 393 -10.43 -10.46 -16.87
CA GLY A 393 -9.58 -11.33 -16.05
C GLY A 393 -8.80 -10.58 -15.00
N PHE A 394 -8.66 -11.16 -13.81
CA PHE A 394 -7.69 -10.69 -12.81
C PHE A 394 -6.25 -11.01 -13.27
N GLN A 395 -5.34 -10.09 -13.01
CA GLN A 395 -3.91 -10.29 -13.22
C GLN A 395 -3.20 -10.65 -11.91
N ALA A 396 -3.53 -9.97 -10.82
CA ALA A 396 -2.96 -10.21 -9.50
C ALA A 396 -3.92 -9.73 -8.39
N PHE A 397 -3.67 -10.23 -7.18
CA PHE A 397 -4.30 -9.79 -5.95
C PHE A 397 -3.30 -9.91 -4.79
N TRP A 398 -3.45 -9.05 -3.77
CA TRP A 398 -2.51 -8.98 -2.66
C TRP A 398 -3.16 -8.36 -1.42
N GLY A 399 -2.52 -8.52 -0.26
CA GLY A 399 -2.86 -7.84 0.98
C GLY A 399 -1.94 -6.65 1.26
N GLY A 400 -2.46 -5.65 1.97
CA GLY A 400 -1.72 -4.53 2.50
C GLY A 400 -2.30 -4.10 3.84
N TYR A 401 -1.53 -3.40 4.68
CA TYR A 401 -2.00 -2.95 5.97
C TYR A 401 -2.37 -1.47 5.98
N TYR A 402 -3.55 -1.16 6.53
CA TYR A 402 -3.86 0.15 7.08
C TYR A 402 -3.46 0.16 8.55
N ILE A 403 -2.89 1.24 9.02
CA ILE A 403 -2.47 1.37 10.40
C ILE A 403 -3.49 2.25 11.12
N GLU A 404 -4.35 1.60 11.85
CA GLU A 404 -5.48 2.18 12.58
C GLU A 404 -5.13 2.41 14.07
N PRO A 405 -5.90 3.13 14.88
CA PRO A 405 -7.15 3.81 14.51
C PRO A 405 -6.98 5.32 14.25
N ARG A 406 -5.78 5.87 14.43
CA ARG A 406 -5.55 7.33 14.41
C ARG A 406 -4.25 7.71 13.68
N TYR A 407 -4.18 8.96 13.23
CA TYR A 407 -2.92 9.55 12.75
C TYR A 407 -2.06 9.97 13.94
N ILE A 408 -0.76 9.73 13.87
CA ILE A 408 0.22 10.19 14.86
C ILE A 408 1.39 10.81 14.11
N VAL A 409 1.55 12.12 14.24
CA VAL A 409 2.64 12.90 13.66
C VAL A 409 3.21 13.79 14.77
N ASP A 410 4.23 13.29 15.48
CA ASP A 410 4.77 13.90 16.68
C ASP A 410 6.30 14.08 16.59
N PRO A 411 6.76 15.25 16.15
CA PRO A 411 8.19 15.56 16.06
C PRO A 411 8.92 15.51 17.42
N GLY A 412 8.23 15.86 18.51
CA GLY A 412 8.81 15.85 19.85
C GLY A 412 9.15 14.46 20.37
N ARG A 413 8.43 13.43 19.90
CA ARG A 413 8.64 12.02 20.25
C ARG A 413 9.27 11.19 19.14
N GLY A 414 9.54 11.76 17.98
CA GLY A 414 10.06 11.02 16.84
C GLY A 414 9.05 10.02 16.28
N LEU A 415 7.76 10.36 16.18
CA LEU A 415 6.72 9.44 15.69
C LEU A 415 6.08 9.97 14.40
N PHE A 416 5.92 9.07 13.41
CA PHE A 416 5.11 9.30 12.21
C PHE A 416 4.39 8.00 11.81
N LEU A 417 3.25 7.74 12.43
CA LEU A 417 2.53 6.46 12.41
C LEU A 417 1.04 6.66 12.11
N GLY A 418 0.31 5.56 11.96
CA GLY A 418 -1.14 5.56 11.97
C GLY A 418 -1.79 6.26 10.79
N MET A 419 -1.28 6.09 9.57
CA MET A 419 -1.80 6.81 8.39
C MET A 419 -3.16 6.31 7.87
N ARG A 420 -3.80 5.34 8.51
CA ARG A 420 -5.18 4.88 8.27
C ARG A 420 -5.52 4.62 6.79
N GLY A 421 -4.56 4.10 5.99
CA GLY A 421 -4.72 3.96 4.53
C GLY A 421 -4.56 5.26 3.73
N HIS A 422 -4.46 6.41 4.37
CA HIS A 422 -4.33 7.72 3.71
C HIS A 422 -2.87 8.17 3.54
N GLY A 423 -1.89 7.34 3.85
CA GLY A 423 -0.48 7.72 3.81
C GLY A 423 -0.05 8.29 2.47
N PHE A 424 -0.51 7.72 1.36
CA PHE A 424 -0.17 8.20 0.01
C PHE A 424 -0.71 9.62 -0.25
N MET A 425 -1.90 9.94 0.23
CA MET A 425 -2.56 11.22 -0.01
C MET A 425 -2.31 12.30 1.05
N LEU A 426 -1.63 11.99 2.16
CA LEU A 426 -1.41 12.97 3.24
C LEU A 426 0.07 13.15 3.64
N SER A 427 0.92 12.11 3.47
CA SER A 427 2.23 12.07 4.12
C SER A 427 3.24 13.08 3.60
N GLN A 428 3.18 13.53 2.34
CA GLN A 428 4.15 14.50 1.83
C GLN A 428 4.03 15.86 2.55
N TYR A 429 2.81 16.36 2.70
CA TYR A 429 2.60 17.63 3.39
C TYR A 429 2.79 17.48 4.90
N LEU A 430 2.32 16.39 5.50
CA LEU A 430 2.58 16.12 6.93
C LEU A 430 4.07 15.99 7.25
N ALA A 431 4.87 15.38 6.36
CA ALA A 431 6.31 15.32 6.53
C ALA A 431 6.98 16.70 6.41
N LYS A 432 6.47 17.56 5.50
CA LYS A 432 6.91 18.94 5.42
C LYS A 432 6.65 19.66 6.75
N LEU A 433 5.43 19.60 7.28
CA LEU A 433 5.08 20.23 8.55
C LEU A 433 5.90 19.66 9.73
N TYR A 434 6.16 18.36 9.73
CA TYR A 434 7.04 17.72 10.72
C TYR A 434 8.43 18.36 10.73
N VAL A 435 9.03 18.52 9.55
CA VAL A 435 10.35 19.13 9.40
C VAL A 435 10.33 20.63 9.67
N ASP A 436 9.22 21.33 9.34
CA ASP A 436 9.02 22.74 9.68
C ASP A 436 9.07 22.93 11.22
N VAL A 437 8.45 22.05 12.00
CA VAL A 437 8.55 22.09 13.49
C VAL A 437 9.98 21.88 13.96
N LEU A 438 10.70 20.88 13.43
CA LEU A 438 12.10 20.62 13.81
C LEU A 438 13.02 21.82 13.47
N SER A 439 12.65 22.58 12.44
CA SER A 439 13.38 23.79 12.02
C SER A 439 12.89 25.07 12.70
N GLY A 440 12.00 24.97 13.71
CA GLY A 440 11.46 26.12 14.44
C GLY A 440 10.49 26.98 13.63
N ARG A 441 9.97 26.49 12.52
CA ARG A 441 8.98 27.19 11.68
C ARG A 441 7.56 27.01 12.20
N LYS A 442 6.73 28.01 11.95
CA LYS A 442 5.31 27.98 12.33
C LYS A 442 4.53 26.99 11.44
N VAL A 443 3.67 26.21 12.06
CA VAL A 443 2.76 25.25 11.41
C VAL A 443 1.30 25.58 11.74
N PRO A 444 0.32 25.09 10.95
CA PRO A 444 -1.11 25.25 11.27
C PRO A 444 -1.45 24.63 12.63
N ASP A 445 -2.42 25.23 13.33
CA ASP A 445 -2.79 24.82 14.70
C ASP A 445 -3.26 23.35 14.76
N TYR A 446 -3.99 22.89 13.75
CA TYR A 446 -4.47 21.50 13.68
C TYR A 446 -3.31 20.45 13.67
N PHE A 447 -2.08 20.86 13.36
CA PHE A 447 -0.94 19.93 13.38
C PHE A 447 -0.66 19.40 14.78
N ARG A 448 -0.94 20.18 15.82
CA ARG A 448 -0.79 19.77 17.22
C ARG A 448 -1.75 18.65 17.61
N ASP A 449 -2.92 18.59 16.97
CA ASP A 449 -3.92 17.54 17.22
C ASP A 449 -3.44 16.16 16.78
N LEU A 450 -2.42 16.09 15.94
CA LEU A 450 -1.81 14.85 15.46
C LEU A 450 -0.72 14.31 16.39
N SER A 451 -0.33 15.04 17.44
CA SER A 451 0.63 14.53 18.44
C SER A 451 0.06 13.32 19.18
N LEU A 452 0.93 12.56 19.85
CA LEU A 452 0.51 11.37 20.60
C LEU A 452 -0.54 11.70 21.67
N ASP A 453 -0.40 12.83 22.35
CA ASP A 453 -1.33 13.30 23.39
C ASP A 453 -2.46 14.18 22.82
N GLY A 454 -2.43 14.50 21.55
CA GLY A 454 -3.45 15.30 20.91
C GLY A 454 -4.78 14.57 20.75
N PRO A 455 -5.89 15.31 20.52
CA PRO A 455 -7.22 14.72 20.38
C PRO A 455 -7.33 13.81 19.12
N GLY A 456 -6.40 13.97 18.18
CA GLY A 456 -6.42 13.27 16.90
C GLY A 456 -7.41 13.87 15.91
N LEU A 457 -7.22 13.52 14.63
CA LEU A 457 -8.15 13.80 13.55
C LEU A 457 -8.86 12.51 13.17
N SER A 458 -10.18 12.53 13.04
CA SER A 458 -10.98 11.34 12.70
C SER A 458 -11.80 11.58 11.45
N GLU A 459 -11.55 10.80 10.41
CA GLU A 459 -12.39 10.75 9.22
C GLU A 459 -13.67 9.98 9.51
N MET A 460 -14.83 10.59 9.28
CA MET A 460 -16.14 10.05 9.60
C MET A 460 -16.98 9.71 8.37
N ALA A 461 -17.04 10.61 7.40
CA ALA A 461 -17.95 10.49 6.25
C ALA A 461 -17.41 9.59 5.13
N PHE A 462 -16.11 9.46 5.01
CA PHE A 462 -15.44 8.75 3.91
C PHE A 462 -14.65 7.53 4.37
N LYS A 463 -15.00 6.99 5.52
CA LYS A 463 -14.37 5.81 6.11
C LYS A 463 -15.03 4.50 5.67
#